data_7e351bf2b515b9971be3cc6d29841ece
#
_entry.id   7e351bf2b515b9971be3cc6d29841ece
#
_cell.length_a   1.000
_cell.length_b   1.000
_cell.length_c   1.000
_cell.angle_alpha   90.00
_cell.angle_beta   90.00
_cell.angle_gamma   90.00
#
_symmetry.space_group_name_H-M   'P 1'
#
loop_
_entity.id
_entity.type
_entity.pdbx_description
1 polymer ?
#
loop_
_entity_poly.entity_id
_entity_poly.type
_entity_poly.pdbx_seq_one_letter_code
_entity_poly.pdbx_strand_id
1 'polypeptide(L)'
;MDSLDRFRLFLEKNPELSFVTEDGGKIIGTVLGSFDGRRGYLQKLVVDKNYRGRGIGKNLIDLAVKKLQDQGALYIPISCDAKNTAFYQKVGFKKTDQIPMSISK
;
A
#
# COMPACT_ATOMS: atom_id res chain seq x y z
N MET A 1 -10.94 -6.55 -12.24
CA MET A 1 -11.45 -6.14 -10.93
C MET A 1 -11.38 -7.30 -9.96
N ASP A 2 -10.94 -7.06 -8.76
CA ASP A 2 -10.82 -8.10 -7.75
C ASP A 2 -12.19 -8.44 -7.17
N SER A 3 -12.47 -9.72 -6.95
CA SER A 3 -13.65 -10.17 -6.23
C SER A 3 -13.36 -10.21 -4.74
N LEU A 4 -14.42 -10.33 -3.91
CA LEU A 4 -14.26 -10.50 -2.48
C LEU A 4 -13.42 -11.73 -2.14
N ASP A 5 -13.60 -12.82 -2.90
CA ASP A 5 -12.84 -14.04 -2.69
C ASP A 5 -11.35 -13.83 -2.95
N ARG A 6 -11.01 -13.05 -3.98
CA ARG A 6 -9.63 -12.72 -4.29
C ARG A 6 -9.00 -11.87 -3.20
N PHE A 7 -9.73 -10.89 -2.68
CA PHE A 7 -9.24 -10.09 -1.56
C PHE A 7 -9.03 -10.94 -0.31
N ARG A 8 -9.96 -11.83 -0.03
CA ARG A 8 -9.83 -12.73 1.12
C ARG A 8 -8.59 -13.59 0.99
N LEU A 9 -8.36 -14.18 -0.20
CA LEU A 9 -7.18 -14.98 -0.45
C LEU A 9 -5.89 -14.16 -0.27
N PHE A 10 -5.88 -12.92 -0.78
CA PHE A 10 -4.75 -12.02 -0.61
C PHE A 10 -4.42 -11.81 0.88
N LEU A 11 -5.43 -11.51 1.68
CA LEU A 11 -5.24 -11.25 3.11
C LEU A 11 -4.78 -12.50 3.86
N GLU A 12 -5.28 -13.66 3.48
CA GLU A 12 -4.88 -14.93 4.09
C GLU A 12 -3.41 -15.26 3.78
N LYS A 13 -2.96 -14.97 2.57
CA LYS A 13 -1.56 -15.23 2.17
C LYS A 13 -0.59 -14.20 2.70
N ASN A 14 -1.08 -13.03 3.09
CA ASN A 14 -0.24 -11.93 3.56
C ASN A 14 -0.80 -11.38 4.88
N PRO A 15 -0.82 -12.21 5.94
CA PRO A 15 -1.39 -11.77 7.21
C PRO A 15 -0.61 -10.59 7.81
N GLU A 16 -1.34 -9.67 8.42
CA GLU A 16 -0.77 -8.55 9.17
C GLU A 16 -0.03 -7.50 8.35
N LEU A 17 -0.13 -7.54 7.00
CA LEU A 17 0.58 -6.60 6.15
C LEU A 17 -0.31 -5.50 5.56
N SER A 18 -1.61 -5.60 5.76
CA SER A 18 -2.57 -4.59 5.30
C SER A 18 -3.15 -3.84 6.49
N PHE A 19 -3.43 -2.56 6.29
CA PHE A 19 -3.89 -1.68 7.37
C PHE A 19 -5.07 -0.86 6.92
N VAL A 20 -5.95 -0.55 7.88
CA VAL A 20 -7.08 0.32 7.64
C VAL A 20 -7.11 1.41 8.73
N THR A 21 -7.70 2.53 8.39
CA THR A 21 -8.02 3.58 9.35
C THR A 21 -9.53 3.65 9.49
N GLU A 22 -10.01 3.66 10.71
CA GLU A 22 -11.45 3.76 11.00
C GLU A 22 -11.76 5.07 11.71
N ASP A 23 -12.95 5.58 11.46
CA ASP A 23 -13.51 6.70 12.19
C ASP A 23 -14.99 6.38 12.46
N GLY A 24 -15.34 6.21 13.75
CA GLY A 24 -16.71 5.90 14.16
C GLY A 24 -17.28 4.64 13.53
N GLY A 25 -16.46 3.61 13.34
CA GLY A 25 -16.88 2.36 12.72
C GLY A 25 -16.86 2.36 11.20
N LYS A 26 -16.49 3.47 10.58
CA LYS A 26 -16.38 3.58 9.13
C LYS A 26 -14.92 3.51 8.71
N ILE A 27 -14.62 2.68 7.73
CA ILE A 27 -13.27 2.61 7.17
C ILE A 27 -13.07 3.81 6.24
N ILE A 28 -12.07 4.63 6.54
CA ILE A 28 -11.78 5.85 5.79
C ILE A 28 -10.44 5.83 5.10
N GLY A 29 -9.62 4.81 5.34
CA GLY A 29 -8.34 4.66 4.66
C GLY A 29 -7.90 3.22 4.66
N THR A 30 -7.20 2.83 3.60
CA THR A 30 -6.68 1.46 3.45
C THR A 30 -5.34 1.46 2.75
N VAL A 31 -4.53 0.44 3.02
CA VAL A 31 -3.37 0.05 2.22
C VAL A 31 -3.22 -1.45 2.28
N LEU A 32 -2.91 -2.07 1.14
CA LEU A 32 -2.65 -3.50 1.08
C LEU A 32 -1.15 -3.74 0.93
N GLY A 33 -0.64 -4.69 1.72
CA GLY A 33 0.76 -5.07 1.67
C GLY A 33 0.93 -6.56 1.44
N SER A 34 2.00 -6.92 0.75
CA SER A 34 2.37 -8.32 0.54
C SER A 34 3.87 -8.48 0.59
N PHE A 35 4.31 -9.71 0.86
CA PHE A 35 5.73 -10.02 0.97
C PHE A 35 5.99 -11.38 0.34
N ASP A 36 6.97 -11.45 -0.56
CA ASP A 36 7.29 -12.68 -1.27
C ASP A 36 8.50 -13.43 -0.66
N GLY A 37 9.00 -12.97 0.48
CA GLY A 37 10.19 -13.51 1.11
C GLY A 37 11.44 -12.68 0.82
N ARG A 38 11.37 -11.75 -0.13
CA ARG A 38 12.48 -10.88 -0.51
C ARG A 38 12.04 -9.43 -0.68
N ARG A 39 10.95 -9.21 -1.41
CA ARG A 39 10.40 -7.87 -1.67
C ARG A 39 9.07 -7.69 -0.98
N GLY A 40 8.85 -6.50 -0.47
CA GLY A 40 7.52 -6.08 -0.06
C GLY A 40 6.84 -5.36 -1.21
N TYR A 41 5.51 -5.36 -1.21
CA TYR A 41 4.71 -4.65 -2.21
C TYR A 41 3.60 -3.91 -1.50
N LEU A 42 3.35 -2.67 -1.91
CA LEU A 42 2.22 -1.89 -1.42
C LEU A 42 1.30 -1.55 -2.57
N GLN A 43 0.01 -1.59 -2.32
CA GLN A 43 -0.99 -1.24 -3.32
C GLN A 43 -2.28 -0.80 -2.66
N LYS A 44 -3.18 -0.23 -3.45
CA LYS A 44 -4.52 0.16 -2.99
C LYS A 44 -4.47 1.12 -1.79
N LEU A 45 -3.55 2.07 -1.82
CA LEU A 45 -3.60 3.16 -0.86
C LEU A 45 -4.74 4.08 -1.24
N VAL A 46 -5.77 4.09 -0.43
CA VAL A 46 -6.96 4.92 -0.65
C VAL A 46 -7.30 5.62 0.65
N VAL A 47 -7.58 6.91 0.56
CA VAL A 47 -8.09 7.70 1.69
C VAL A 47 -9.37 8.39 1.23
N ASP A 48 -10.43 8.28 2.04
CA ASP A 48 -11.69 8.95 1.75
C ASP A 48 -11.43 10.45 1.55
N LYS A 49 -12.02 11.00 0.48
CA LYS A 49 -11.75 12.39 0.10
C LYS A 49 -12.04 13.40 1.19
N ASN A 50 -12.99 13.11 2.07
CA ASN A 50 -13.36 14.00 3.18
C ASN A 50 -12.34 13.98 4.32
N TYR A 51 -11.38 13.06 4.27
CA TYR A 51 -10.35 12.88 5.32
C TYR A 51 -8.95 13.15 4.80
N ARG A 52 -8.80 13.60 3.55
CA ARG A 52 -7.49 13.90 2.99
C ARG A 52 -6.89 15.14 3.61
N GLY A 53 -5.56 15.23 3.57
CA GLY A 53 -4.83 16.35 4.15
C GLY A 53 -4.63 16.24 5.65
N ARG A 54 -4.91 15.10 6.27
CA ARG A 54 -4.77 14.87 7.71
C ARG A 54 -3.66 13.90 8.09
N GLY A 55 -2.84 13.50 7.12
CA GLY A 55 -1.73 12.58 7.38
C GLY A 55 -2.11 11.11 7.44
N ILE A 56 -3.34 10.74 7.08
CA ILE A 56 -3.80 9.35 7.15
C ILE A 56 -3.03 8.47 6.17
N GLY A 57 -2.85 8.94 4.93
CA GLY A 57 -2.10 8.18 3.93
C GLY A 57 -0.66 7.94 4.33
N LYS A 58 0.01 8.97 4.85
CA LYS A 58 1.38 8.85 5.34
C LYS A 58 1.45 7.86 6.49
N ASN A 59 0.51 7.90 7.42
CA ASN A 59 0.49 7.00 8.55
C ASN A 59 0.30 5.55 8.11
N LEU A 60 -0.60 5.29 7.16
CA LEU A 60 -0.82 3.95 6.61
C LEU A 60 0.45 3.41 5.94
N ILE A 61 1.11 4.24 5.13
CA ILE A 61 2.36 3.86 4.48
C ILE A 61 3.44 3.56 5.52
N ASP A 62 3.61 4.42 6.52
CA ASP A 62 4.64 4.22 7.54
C ASP A 62 4.43 2.90 8.30
N LEU A 63 3.19 2.58 8.65
CA LEU A 63 2.87 1.32 9.32
C LEU A 63 3.19 0.12 8.43
N ALA A 64 2.78 0.17 7.17
CA ALA A 64 2.98 -0.94 6.25
C ALA A 64 4.46 -1.14 5.93
N VAL A 65 5.20 -0.08 5.68
CA VAL A 65 6.64 -0.14 5.41
C VAL A 65 7.38 -0.73 6.60
N LYS A 66 7.06 -0.25 7.82
CA LYS A 66 7.71 -0.77 9.02
C LYS A 66 7.46 -2.26 9.18
N LYS A 67 6.21 -2.70 8.99
CA LYS A 67 5.88 -4.12 9.14
C LYS A 67 6.62 -4.98 8.11
N LEU A 68 6.69 -4.51 6.87
CA LEU A 68 7.42 -5.21 5.82
C LEU A 68 8.91 -5.29 6.14
N GLN A 69 9.50 -4.20 6.61
CA GLN A 69 10.91 -4.19 7.00
C GLN A 69 11.18 -5.11 8.19
N ASP A 70 10.27 -5.17 9.15
CA ASP A 70 10.38 -6.08 10.28
C ASP A 70 10.35 -7.55 9.83
N GLN A 71 9.69 -7.85 8.71
CA GLN A 71 9.68 -9.19 8.14
C GLN A 71 10.87 -9.47 7.21
N GLY A 72 11.71 -8.48 6.97
CA GLY A 72 12.92 -8.65 6.18
C GLY A 72 12.89 -8.08 4.78
N ALA A 73 11.87 -7.30 4.44
CA ALA A 73 11.81 -6.68 3.12
C ALA A 73 12.91 -5.63 2.98
N LEU A 74 13.77 -5.80 1.96
CA LEU A 74 14.84 -4.86 1.68
C LEU A 74 14.48 -3.87 0.57
N TYR A 75 13.41 -4.15 -0.17
CA TYR A 75 12.96 -3.33 -1.28
C TYR A 75 11.45 -3.35 -1.32
N ILE A 76 10.82 -2.18 -1.36
CA ILE A 76 9.36 -2.04 -1.31
C ILE A 76 8.93 -1.10 -2.44
N PRO A 77 8.65 -1.64 -3.63
CA PRO A 77 8.14 -0.81 -4.72
C PRO A 77 6.67 -0.48 -4.55
N ILE A 78 6.26 0.61 -5.18
CA ILE A 78 4.88 0.99 -5.32
C ILE A 78 4.70 1.62 -6.71
N SER A 79 3.56 1.35 -7.34
CA SER A 79 3.19 2.01 -8.59
C SER A 79 2.14 3.08 -8.28
N CYS A 80 2.27 4.23 -8.89
CA CYS A 80 1.33 5.32 -8.67
C CYS A 80 1.11 6.11 -9.95
N ASP A 81 0.00 6.85 -9.99
CA ASP A 81 -0.23 7.81 -11.06
C ASP A 81 0.76 8.97 -10.94
N ALA A 82 1.12 9.56 -12.07
CA ALA A 82 2.07 10.67 -12.10
C ALA A 82 1.66 11.80 -11.17
N LYS A 83 0.37 12.10 -11.06
CA LYS A 83 -0.14 13.16 -10.20
C LYS A 83 0.11 12.91 -8.71
N ASN A 84 0.38 11.67 -8.31
CA ASN A 84 0.60 11.29 -6.92
C ASN A 84 2.08 11.14 -6.57
N THR A 85 2.98 11.38 -7.52
CA THR A 85 4.42 11.20 -7.32
C THR A 85 4.93 12.03 -6.15
N ALA A 86 4.51 13.29 -6.06
CA ALA A 86 4.96 14.18 -5.00
C ALA A 86 4.62 13.65 -3.60
N PHE A 87 3.42 13.08 -3.45
CA PHE A 87 3.03 12.48 -2.18
C PHE A 87 3.96 11.33 -1.81
N TYR A 88 4.22 10.41 -2.75
CA TYR A 88 5.06 9.25 -2.45
C TYR A 88 6.50 9.63 -2.19
N GLN A 89 7.03 10.63 -2.90
CA GLN A 89 8.37 11.14 -2.61
C GLN A 89 8.46 11.74 -1.22
N LYS A 90 7.42 12.43 -0.79
CA LYS A 90 7.37 13.05 0.53
C LYS A 90 7.39 12.02 1.65
N VAL A 91 6.81 10.84 1.44
CA VAL A 91 6.80 9.77 2.44
C VAL A 91 7.95 8.79 2.29
N GLY A 92 8.93 9.09 1.43
CA GLY A 92 10.19 8.35 1.38
C GLY A 92 10.45 7.53 0.13
N PHE A 93 9.50 7.45 -0.81
CA PHE A 93 9.73 6.72 -2.05
C PHE A 93 10.55 7.55 -3.02
N LYS A 94 11.30 6.87 -3.86
CA LYS A 94 12.11 7.50 -4.90
C LYS A 94 11.74 6.92 -6.25
N LYS A 95 11.75 7.77 -7.27
CA LYS A 95 11.57 7.31 -8.64
C LYS A 95 12.71 6.37 -9.02
N THR A 96 12.39 5.36 -9.83
CA THR A 96 13.40 4.45 -10.39
C THR A 96 13.43 4.60 -11.90
N ASP A 97 14.46 4.05 -12.52
CA ASP A 97 14.58 3.99 -13.98
C ASP A 97 13.81 2.83 -14.59
N GLN A 98 13.22 1.99 -13.76
CA GLN A 98 12.47 0.84 -14.22
C GLN A 98 11.08 1.25 -14.69
N ILE A 99 10.65 0.62 -15.79
CA ILE A 99 9.34 0.88 -16.37
C ILE A 99 8.41 -0.27 -16.00
N PRO A 100 7.30 0.00 -15.32
CA PRO A 100 6.33 -1.06 -15.01
C PRO A 100 5.73 -1.62 -16.30
N MET A 101 5.58 -2.92 -16.35
CA MET A 101 4.95 -3.60 -17.48
C MET A 101 4.05 -4.69 -16.91
N SER A 102 2.99 -5.02 -17.63
CA SER A 102 2.04 -6.02 -17.14
C SER A 102 1.52 -6.90 -18.25
N ILE A 103 1.10 -8.10 -17.87
CA ILE A 103 0.32 -8.99 -18.72
C ILE A 103 -1.01 -9.22 -18.01
N SER A 104 -2.09 -9.03 -18.74
CA SER A 104 -3.43 -9.26 -18.21
C SER A 104 -4.11 -10.39 -18.96
N LYS A 105 -4.93 -11.13 -18.28
CA LYS A 105 -5.75 -12.16 -18.90
C LYS A 105 -7.08 -11.58 -19.36
#